data_d5efe04a97e42eda51e8482f7a07ee2d
#
_entry.id   d5efe04a97e42eda51e8482f7a07ee2d
#
_cell.length_a   1.000
_cell.length_b   1.000
_cell.length_c   1.000
_cell.angle_alpha   90.00
_cell.angle_beta   90.00
_cell.angle_gamma   90.00
#
_symmetry.space_group_name_H-M   'P 1'
#
loop_
_entity.id
_entity.type
_entity.pdbx_description
1 polymer ?
#
loop_
_entity_poly.entity_id
_entity_poly.type
_entity_poly.pdbx_seq_one_letter_code
_entity_poly.pdbx_strand_id
1 'polypeptide(L)'
;MNTFVVAAPHKCIGCRTCEVACVVAHSDKNIFTLASSKIKFYPRLSVIRTATVSAPIQCRHCEDAPCANACPEGCIVNKEGVIYINQKTCIGCKTCIVACPFGAIDMVSSYEDGEKKLQAGLKCDDGGKLCFKEKMVANKCDLCIGRKGGPACMEVCPTDAFRIVNSDAMERSIKEKRHQSVIGLSMLGSK
;
A
#
# COMPACT_ATOMS: atom_id res chain seq x y z
N MET A 1 5.85 -17.84 -0.75
CA MET A 1 6.21 -16.45 -1.14
C MET A 1 4.99 -15.56 -0.96
N ASN A 2 5.17 -14.41 -0.32
CA ASN A 2 4.11 -13.42 -0.14
C ASN A 2 3.70 -12.84 -1.51
N THR A 3 2.40 -12.60 -1.67
CA THR A 3 1.85 -11.98 -2.87
C THR A 3 1.94 -10.47 -2.79
N PHE A 4 2.23 -9.81 -3.89
CA PHE A 4 2.17 -8.35 -3.97
C PHE A 4 1.75 -7.88 -5.37
N VAL A 5 1.39 -6.60 -5.46
CA VAL A 5 1.07 -5.94 -6.73
C VAL A 5 2.21 -5.00 -7.11
N VAL A 6 2.54 -4.94 -8.37
CA VAL A 6 3.51 -4.01 -8.93
C VAL A 6 2.95 -3.36 -10.18
N ALA A 7 3.28 -2.10 -10.39
CA ALA A 7 2.94 -1.40 -11.63
C ALA A 7 4.14 -1.31 -12.58
N ALA A 8 3.86 -1.39 -13.88
CA ALA A 8 4.81 -1.14 -14.94
C ALA A 8 4.88 0.38 -15.20
N PRO A 9 6.02 1.06 -14.94
CA PRO A 9 6.09 2.52 -15.05
C PRO A 9 5.81 3.05 -16.47
N HIS A 10 6.22 2.30 -17.50
CA HIS A 10 6.00 2.68 -18.90
C HIS A 10 4.52 2.64 -19.33
N LYS A 11 3.64 1.98 -18.56
CA LYS A 11 2.19 1.96 -18.77
C LYS A 11 1.46 2.98 -17.91
N CYS A 12 2.06 3.45 -16.82
CA CYS A 12 1.39 4.34 -15.87
C CYS A 12 1.35 5.77 -16.40
N ILE A 13 0.14 6.31 -16.58
CA ILE A 13 -0.09 7.70 -17.00
C ILE A 13 -0.25 8.67 -15.81
N GLY A 14 -0.12 8.20 -14.58
CA GLY A 14 -0.22 9.02 -13.38
C GLY A 14 -1.61 9.61 -13.10
N CYS A 15 -2.69 8.98 -13.56
CA CYS A 15 -4.07 9.48 -13.44
C CYS A 15 -4.65 9.44 -12.01
N ARG A 16 -4.02 8.69 -11.08
CA ARG A 16 -4.44 8.52 -9.67
C ARG A 16 -5.80 7.84 -9.45
N THR A 17 -6.44 7.29 -10.48
CA THR A 17 -7.70 6.54 -10.33
C THR A 17 -7.54 5.36 -9.35
N CYS A 18 -6.37 4.74 -9.29
CA CYS A 18 -6.04 3.69 -8.35
C CYS A 18 -6.07 4.15 -6.88
N GLU A 19 -5.71 5.40 -6.58
CA GLU A 19 -5.82 5.97 -5.22
C GLU A 19 -7.29 6.12 -4.83
N VAL A 20 -8.12 6.63 -5.73
CA VAL A 20 -9.58 6.75 -5.51
C VAL A 20 -10.20 5.38 -5.27
N ALA A 21 -9.93 4.41 -6.15
CA ALA A 21 -10.44 3.05 -6.01
C ALA A 21 -10.00 2.37 -4.70
N CYS A 22 -8.77 2.64 -4.27
CA CYS A 22 -8.27 2.15 -2.99
C CYS A 22 -9.08 2.73 -1.81
N VAL A 23 -9.38 4.03 -1.83
CA VAL A 23 -10.22 4.67 -0.81
C VAL A 23 -11.64 4.11 -0.82
N VAL A 24 -12.24 3.95 -2.00
CA VAL A 24 -13.58 3.34 -2.15
C VAL A 24 -13.63 1.94 -1.56
N ALA A 25 -12.64 1.09 -1.90
CA ALA A 25 -12.58 -0.30 -1.46
C ALA A 25 -12.38 -0.46 0.06
N HIS A 26 -11.86 0.57 0.74
CA HIS A 26 -11.60 0.57 2.19
C HIS A 26 -12.51 1.52 2.98
N SER A 27 -13.57 2.02 2.34
CA SER A 27 -14.57 2.86 2.99
C SER A 27 -15.79 2.04 3.38
N ASP A 28 -16.19 2.13 4.65
CA ASP A 28 -17.40 1.47 5.16
C ASP A 28 -18.69 2.08 4.60
N LYS A 29 -18.61 3.29 4.05
CA LYS A 29 -19.71 4.06 3.50
C LYS A 29 -19.49 4.36 2.03
N ASN A 30 -20.58 4.48 1.28
CA ASN A 30 -20.51 4.93 -0.11
C ASN A 30 -19.99 6.39 -0.13
N ILE A 31 -18.75 6.57 -0.59
CA ILE A 31 -18.09 7.90 -0.60
C ILE A 31 -18.80 8.89 -1.54
N PHE A 32 -19.52 8.43 -2.55
CA PHE A 32 -20.24 9.28 -3.50
C PHE A 32 -21.51 9.91 -2.90
N THR A 33 -21.99 9.40 -1.76
CA THR A 33 -23.14 9.95 -1.02
C THR A 33 -22.74 10.84 0.16
N LEU A 34 -21.44 10.93 0.45
CA LEU A 34 -20.93 11.72 1.55
C LEU A 34 -20.63 13.16 1.09
N ALA A 35 -20.88 14.14 1.97
CA ALA A 35 -20.35 15.49 1.76
C ALA A 35 -18.82 15.45 1.68
N SER A 36 -18.22 16.26 0.81
CA SER A 36 -16.75 16.26 0.56
C SER A 36 -15.92 16.42 1.84
N SER A 37 -16.40 17.20 2.81
CA SER A 37 -15.76 17.39 4.12
C SER A 37 -15.74 16.13 5.01
N LYS A 38 -16.55 15.11 4.70
CA LYS A 38 -16.65 13.84 5.44
C LYS A 38 -15.89 12.69 4.79
N ILE A 39 -15.32 12.91 3.60
CA ILE A 39 -14.54 11.89 2.88
C ILE A 39 -13.16 11.81 3.49
N LYS A 40 -12.80 10.61 3.99
CA LYS A 40 -11.47 10.29 4.51
C LYS A 40 -10.61 9.77 3.36
N PHE A 41 -9.84 10.64 2.73
CA PHE A 41 -9.02 10.26 1.59
C PHE A 41 -7.64 9.77 2.05
N TYR A 42 -7.57 8.48 2.42
CA TYR A 42 -6.35 7.79 2.86
C TYR A 42 -6.07 6.56 1.99
N PRO A 43 -5.60 6.73 0.76
CA PRO A 43 -5.24 5.61 -0.10
C PRO A 43 -4.07 4.82 0.54
N ARG A 44 -4.00 3.53 0.25
CA ARG A 44 -2.93 2.64 0.74
C ARG A 44 -1.83 2.44 -0.29
N LEU A 45 -1.77 3.31 -1.27
CA LEU A 45 -0.74 3.45 -2.29
C LEU A 45 -0.63 4.93 -2.67
N SER A 46 0.53 5.34 -3.19
CA SER A 46 0.78 6.72 -3.63
C SER A 46 1.33 6.74 -5.03
N VAL A 47 0.71 7.51 -5.92
CA VAL A 47 1.22 7.72 -7.28
C VAL A 47 2.29 8.82 -7.26
N ILE A 48 3.53 8.40 -7.49
CA ILE A 48 4.66 9.30 -7.62
C ILE A 48 4.81 9.69 -9.09
N ARG A 49 5.01 10.98 -9.33
CA ARG A 49 5.29 11.56 -10.66
C ARG A 49 6.64 12.24 -10.63
N THR A 50 7.48 11.86 -11.56
CA THR A 50 8.76 12.54 -11.86
C THR A 50 8.65 13.25 -13.21
N ALA A 51 9.70 13.89 -13.67
CA ALA A 51 9.73 14.55 -14.98
C ALA A 51 9.51 13.57 -16.14
N THR A 52 9.92 12.30 -15.98
CA THR A 52 9.93 11.32 -17.08
C THR A 52 9.10 10.06 -16.80
N VAL A 53 8.77 9.79 -15.54
CA VAL A 53 8.14 8.52 -15.12
C VAL A 53 7.06 8.77 -14.09
N SER A 54 5.96 8.05 -14.20
CA SER A 54 4.92 7.96 -13.18
C SER A 54 4.77 6.51 -12.74
N ALA A 55 4.62 6.26 -11.44
CA ALA A 55 4.31 4.92 -10.93
C ALA A 55 3.63 4.99 -9.56
N PRO A 56 2.69 4.10 -9.27
CA PRO A 56 2.19 3.92 -7.91
C PRO A 56 3.20 3.13 -7.08
N ILE A 57 3.47 3.64 -5.88
CA ILE A 57 4.25 2.97 -4.85
C ILE A 57 3.29 2.39 -3.82
N GLN A 58 3.50 1.11 -3.49
CA GLN A 58 2.69 0.37 -2.54
C GLN A 58 3.50 -0.72 -1.84
N CYS A 59 2.93 -1.33 -0.80
CA CYS A 59 3.61 -2.39 -0.05
C CYS A 59 3.99 -3.57 -0.94
N ARG A 60 5.22 -4.07 -0.76
CA ARG A 60 5.75 -5.28 -1.44
C ARG A 60 5.51 -6.56 -0.66
N HIS A 61 4.89 -6.48 0.51
CA HIS A 61 4.65 -7.63 1.39
C HIS A 61 5.90 -8.50 1.57
N CYS A 62 7.03 -7.85 1.92
CA CYS A 62 8.35 -8.48 2.05
C CYS A 62 8.30 -9.76 2.88
N GLU A 63 9.09 -10.78 2.51
CA GLU A 63 9.18 -12.04 3.26
C GLU A 63 9.70 -11.81 4.68
N ASP A 64 10.79 -11.07 4.83
CA ASP A 64 11.39 -10.72 6.14
C ASP A 64 10.67 -9.55 6.83
N ALA A 65 9.75 -8.88 6.16
CA ALA A 65 8.88 -7.82 6.68
C ALA A 65 9.56 -6.91 7.73
N PRO A 66 10.55 -6.06 7.36
CA PRO A 66 11.28 -5.25 8.33
C PRO A 66 10.39 -4.32 9.15
N CYS A 67 9.26 -3.91 8.60
CA CYS A 67 8.24 -3.14 9.33
C CYS A 67 7.55 -3.94 10.44
N ALA A 68 7.37 -5.25 10.27
CA ALA A 68 6.81 -6.13 11.30
C ALA A 68 7.86 -6.39 12.39
N ASN A 69 9.10 -6.70 11.99
CA ASN A 69 10.21 -6.93 12.92
C ASN A 69 10.50 -5.70 13.79
N ALA A 70 10.33 -4.50 13.25
CA ALA A 70 10.55 -3.25 13.97
C ALA A 70 9.34 -2.81 14.83
N CYS A 71 8.21 -3.50 14.78
CA CYS A 71 6.99 -3.08 15.48
C CYS A 71 7.02 -3.51 16.97
N PRO A 72 7.10 -2.57 17.94
CA PRO A 72 7.17 -2.94 19.37
C PRO A 72 5.87 -3.58 19.88
N GLU A 73 4.73 -3.24 19.28
CA GLU A 73 3.41 -3.76 19.67
C GLU A 73 3.01 -5.03 18.90
N GLY A 74 3.85 -5.53 17.98
CA GLY A 74 3.53 -6.68 17.16
C GLY A 74 2.23 -6.52 16.35
N CYS A 75 1.80 -5.28 16.08
CA CYS A 75 0.54 -5.02 15.36
C CYS A 75 0.64 -5.28 13.84
N ILE A 76 1.84 -5.58 13.32
CA ILE A 76 2.07 -5.91 11.92
C ILE A 76 2.39 -7.40 11.84
N VAL A 77 1.56 -8.15 11.15
CA VAL A 77 1.63 -9.60 11.08
C VAL A 77 1.53 -10.10 9.64
N ASN A 78 2.04 -11.30 9.37
CA ASN A 78 1.76 -12.00 8.12
C ASN A 78 0.45 -12.78 8.27
N LYS A 79 -0.51 -12.46 7.41
CA LYS A 79 -1.78 -13.16 7.32
C LYS A 79 -1.93 -13.72 5.90
N GLU A 80 -1.76 -15.03 5.76
CA GLU A 80 -1.91 -15.75 4.48
C GLU A 80 -1.06 -15.16 3.34
N GLY A 81 0.20 -14.81 3.62
CA GLY A 81 1.11 -14.21 2.63
C GLY A 81 0.90 -12.71 2.39
N VAL A 82 0.09 -12.05 3.22
CA VAL A 82 -0.12 -10.61 3.20
C VAL A 82 0.37 -10.00 4.51
N ILE A 83 1.29 -9.07 4.44
CA ILE A 83 1.70 -8.30 5.62
C ILE A 83 0.59 -7.31 5.96
N TYR A 84 -0.08 -7.52 7.07
CA TYR A 84 -1.26 -6.80 7.52
C TYR A 84 -0.97 -5.96 8.76
N ILE A 85 -1.61 -4.79 8.89
CA ILE A 85 -1.54 -3.93 10.08
C ILE A 85 -2.87 -3.98 10.83
N ASN A 86 -2.85 -4.41 12.08
CA ASN A 86 -3.96 -4.21 12.99
C ASN A 86 -3.92 -2.77 13.54
N GLN A 87 -4.71 -1.89 12.97
CA GLN A 87 -4.74 -0.48 13.37
C GLN A 87 -5.31 -0.25 14.78
N LYS A 88 -6.08 -1.21 15.33
CA LYS A 88 -6.65 -1.09 16.69
C LYS A 88 -5.56 -1.12 17.77
N THR A 89 -4.54 -1.98 17.58
CA THR A 89 -3.41 -2.12 18.50
C THR A 89 -2.23 -1.19 18.17
N CYS A 90 -2.27 -0.50 17.04
CA CYS A 90 -1.20 0.43 16.63
C CYS A 90 -1.13 1.63 17.57
N ILE A 91 0.06 1.89 18.12
CA ILE A 91 0.35 3.05 19.01
C ILE A 91 0.89 4.29 18.27
N GLY A 92 1.10 4.18 16.95
CA GLY A 92 1.57 5.30 16.13
C GLY A 92 3.03 5.69 16.35
N CYS A 93 3.90 4.77 16.76
CA CYS A 93 5.32 5.02 17.06
C CYS A 93 6.17 5.38 15.83
N LYS A 94 5.67 5.14 14.60
CA LYS A 94 6.30 5.44 13.31
C LYS A 94 7.52 4.58 12.96
N THR A 95 7.96 3.65 13.81
CA THR A 95 9.13 2.80 13.57
C THR A 95 9.02 2.01 12.26
N CYS A 96 7.81 1.55 11.92
CA CYS A 96 7.54 0.82 10.67
C CYS A 96 7.75 1.68 9.42
N ILE A 97 7.53 3.00 9.48
CA ILE A 97 7.78 3.92 8.35
C ILE A 97 9.27 3.99 8.07
N VAL A 98 10.07 4.16 9.14
CA VAL A 98 11.55 4.23 9.02
C VAL A 98 12.12 2.91 8.52
N ALA A 99 11.54 1.78 8.96
CA ALA A 99 11.99 0.44 8.57
C ALA A 99 11.58 0.06 7.13
N CYS A 100 10.59 0.73 6.52
CA CYS A 100 10.11 0.40 5.19
C CYS A 100 11.05 0.91 4.09
N PRO A 101 11.75 0.04 3.32
CA PRO A 101 12.67 0.48 2.28
C PRO A 101 11.97 1.09 1.05
N PHE A 102 10.65 0.92 0.95
CA PHE A 102 9.85 1.38 -0.20
C PHE A 102 9.06 2.66 0.07
N GLY A 103 9.07 3.18 1.32
CA GLY A 103 8.22 4.31 1.69
C GLY A 103 6.72 4.05 1.50
N ALA A 104 6.28 2.80 1.72
CA ALA A 104 4.92 2.36 1.41
C ALA A 104 3.99 2.36 2.65
N ILE A 105 4.34 3.08 3.70
CA ILE A 105 3.58 3.17 4.94
C ILE A 105 3.38 4.63 5.29
N ASP A 106 2.14 5.04 5.45
CA ASP A 106 1.75 6.37 5.86
C ASP A 106 1.12 6.37 7.26
N MET A 107 1.09 7.53 7.91
CA MET A 107 0.30 7.74 9.12
C MET A 107 -1.00 8.43 8.79
N VAL A 108 -2.09 7.88 9.28
CA VAL A 108 -3.44 8.41 9.08
C VAL A 108 -4.14 8.58 10.42
N SER A 109 -5.10 9.52 10.50
CA SER A 109 -5.92 9.68 11.70
C SER A 109 -6.76 8.42 11.92
N SER A 110 -6.80 7.95 13.17
CA SER A 110 -7.69 6.87 13.60
C SER A 110 -9.09 7.43 13.83
N TYR A 111 -10.10 6.64 13.48
CA TYR A 111 -11.49 7.02 13.65
C TYR A 111 -12.24 5.93 14.43
N GLU A 112 -13.20 6.38 15.24
CA GLU A 112 -14.15 5.54 15.95
C GLU A 112 -15.53 6.18 15.80
N ASP A 113 -16.53 5.43 15.39
CA ASP A 113 -17.90 5.90 15.14
C ASP A 113 -18.02 7.15 14.22
N GLY A 114 -17.06 7.30 13.32
CA GLY A 114 -17.04 8.42 12.36
C GLY A 114 -16.28 9.64 12.83
N GLU A 115 -15.90 9.73 14.11
CA GLU A 115 -15.13 10.81 14.69
C GLU A 115 -13.64 10.46 14.82
N LYS A 116 -12.78 11.48 14.87
CA LYS A 116 -11.36 11.30 15.11
C LYS A 116 -11.11 10.82 16.53
N LYS A 117 -10.38 9.71 16.65
CA LYS A 117 -9.98 9.21 17.96
C LYS A 117 -8.88 10.07 18.55
N LEU A 118 -9.05 10.47 19.81
CA LEU A 118 -8.07 11.25 20.56
C LEU A 118 -7.22 10.36 21.47
N GLN A 119 -5.98 10.79 21.73
CA GLN A 119 -5.10 10.15 22.71
C GLN A 119 -5.38 10.76 24.10
N ALA A 120 -6.00 9.97 24.96
CA ALA A 120 -6.40 10.45 26.30
C ALA A 120 -5.21 10.89 27.20
N GLY A 121 -4.04 10.26 27.03
CA GLY A 121 -2.87 10.53 27.86
C GLY A 121 -1.93 11.62 27.36
N LEU A 122 -2.09 12.07 26.10
CA LEU A 122 -1.18 13.03 25.50
C LEU A 122 -1.94 14.28 25.06
N LYS A 123 -1.56 15.41 25.64
CA LYS A 123 -2.10 16.73 25.30
C LYS A 123 -1.15 17.47 24.36
N CYS A 124 -1.69 18.25 23.45
CA CYS A 124 -0.94 19.20 22.64
C CYS A 124 -1.19 20.63 23.15
N ASP A 125 -0.24 21.50 22.92
CA ASP A 125 -0.44 22.95 23.14
C ASP A 125 -0.95 23.56 21.82
N ASP A 126 -2.12 24.17 21.88
CA ASP A 126 -2.74 24.90 20.78
C ASP A 126 -2.99 26.33 21.21
N GLY A 127 -1.98 27.18 21.02
CA GLY A 127 -2.05 28.61 21.37
C GLY A 127 -2.27 28.88 22.88
N GLY A 128 -1.67 28.07 23.76
CA GLY A 128 -1.79 28.19 25.21
C GLY A 128 -2.96 27.42 25.81
N LYS A 129 -3.78 26.74 25.00
CA LYS A 129 -4.86 25.87 25.45
C LYS A 129 -4.48 24.40 25.24
N LEU A 130 -4.44 23.63 26.31
CA LEU A 130 -4.18 22.18 26.23
C LEU A 130 -5.37 21.45 25.63
N CYS A 131 -5.14 20.74 24.52
CA CYS A 131 -6.10 19.87 23.86
C CYS A 131 -5.59 18.42 23.77
N PHE A 132 -6.47 17.47 23.53
CA PHE A 132 -6.05 16.10 23.27
C PHE A 132 -5.52 15.96 21.85
N LYS A 133 -4.41 15.24 21.69
CA LYS A 133 -3.82 14.96 20.38
C LYS A 133 -4.61 13.87 19.65
N GLU A 134 -4.77 13.99 18.33
CA GLU A 134 -5.35 12.95 17.50
C GLU A 134 -4.50 11.67 17.52
N LYS A 135 -5.16 10.51 17.60
CA LYS A 135 -4.48 9.22 17.48
C LYS A 135 -4.16 8.96 16.01
N MET A 136 -2.87 8.80 15.72
CA MET A 136 -2.38 8.42 14.40
C MET A 136 -2.06 6.93 14.37
N VAL A 137 -2.36 6.25 13.25
CA VAL A 137 -2.09 4.83 13.04
C VAL A 137 -1.44 4.61 11.69
N ALA A 138 -0.63 3.55 11.58
CA ALA A 138 0.02 3.20 10.32
C ALA A 138 -1.01 2.66 9.30
N ASN A 139 -0.83 3.05 8.04
CA ASN A 139 -1.66 2.66 6.91
C ASN A 139 -0.78 2.21 5.75
N LYS A 140 -1.11 1.09 5.11
CA LYS A 140 -0.43 0.57 3.92
C LYS A 140 -1.31 -0.40 3.15
N CYS A 141 -0.92 -0.74 1.93
CA CYS A 141 -1.60 -1.74 1.12
C CYS A 141 -1.73 -3.09 1.87
N ASP A 142 -2.91 -3.69 1.79
CA ASP A 142 -3.26 -5.00 2.34
C ASP A 142 -3.81 -5.95 1.25
N LEU A 143 -3.58 -5.63 -0.04
CA LEU A 143 -4.12 -6.34 -1.20
C LEU A 143 -5.65 -6.40 -1.24
N CYS A 144 -6.33 -5.50 -0.56
CA CYS A 144 -7.79 -5.52 -0.39
C CYS A 144 -8.28 -6.88 0.15
N ILE A 145 -7.61 -7.43 1.18
CA ILE A 145 -7.91 -8.74 1.78
C ILE A 145 -9.41 -8.83 2.15
N GLY A 146 -10.05 -9.92 1.75
CA GLY A 146 -11.49 -10.12 1.93
C GLY A 146 -12.38 -9.57 0.81
N ARG A 147 -11.84 -8.83 -0.17
CA ARG A 147 -12.59 -8.37 -1.35
C ARG A 147 -12.62 -9.46 -2.43
N LYS A 148 -13.83 -9.86 -2.87
CA LYS A 148 -14.02 -10.92 -3.88
C LYS A 148 -13.37 -10.60 -5.25
N GLY A 149 -13.27 -9.33 -5.63
CA GLY A 149 -12.67 -8.87 -6.89
C GLY A 149 -11.15 -8.67 -6.83
N GLY A 150 -10.48 -9.00 -5.72
CA GLY A 150 -9.05 -8.73 -5.54
C GLY A 150 -8.70 -7.24 -5.40
N PRO A 151 -7.46 -6.83 -5.72
CA PRO A 151 -7.00 -5.46 -5.54
C PRO A 151 -7.75 -4.45 -6.42
N ALA A 152 -8.50 -3.54 -5.82
CA ALA A 152 -9.32 -2.55 -6.52
C ALA A 152 -8.53 -1.64 -7.47
N CYS A 153 -7.25 -1.35 -7.15
CA CYS A 153 -6.38 -0.55 -7.99
C CYS A 153 -6.09 -1.18 -9.36
N MET A 154 -6.10 -2.51 -9.44
CA MET A 154 -5.90 -3.23 -10.70
C MET A 154 -7.14 -3.14 -11.60
N GLU A 155 -8.32 -3.33 -11.00
CA GLU A 155 -9.60 -3.35 -11.71
C GLU A 155 -9.91 -2.04 -12.45
N VAL A 156 -9.50 -0.90 -11.88
CA VAL A 156 -9.83 0.42 -12.42
C VAL A 156 -8.72 1.04 -13.28
N CYS A 157 -7.59 0.37 -13.45
CA CYS A 157 -6.45 0.95 -14.17
C CYS A 157 -6.72 1.02 -15.68
N PRO A 158 -6.84 2.23 -16.28
CA PRO A 158 -7.22 2.36 -17.69
C PRO A 158 -6.14 1.87 -18.67
N THR A 159 -4.90 1.74 -18.19
CA THR A 159 -3.76 1.31 -19.00
C THR A 159 -3.25 -0.08 -18.64
N ASP A 160 -3.96 -0.79 -17.78
CA ASP A 160 -3.56 -2.10 -17.27
C ASP A 160 -2.08 -2.13 -16.84
N ALA A 161 -1.68 -1.12 -16.04
CA ALA A 161 -0.31 -0.98 -15.59
C ALA A 161 0.05 -1.95 -14.46
N PHE A 162 -0.92 -2.45 -13.70
CA PHE A 162 -0.69 -3.33 -12.56
C PHE A 162 -0.61 -4.80 -12.93
N ARG A 163 0.18 -5.54 -12.16
CA ARG A 163 0.21 -7.00 -12.19
C ARG A 163 0.40 -7.58 -10.80
N ILE A 164 -0.18 -8.74 -10.56
CA ILE A 164 0.08 -9.54 -9.36
C ILE A 164 1.40 -10.30 -9.54
N VAL A 165 2.20 -10.32 -8.49
CA VAL A 165 3.42 -11.12 -8.39
C VAL A 165 3.22 -12.11 -7.24
N ASN A 166 3.22 -13.39 -7.59
CA ASN A 166 3.18 -14.54 -6.70
C ASN A 166 4.21 -15.56 -7.17
N SER A 167 4.34 -16.71 -6.50
CA SER A 167 5.29 -17.76 -6.85
C SER A 167 5.20 -18.17 -8.31
N ASP A 168 3.99 -18.46 -8.78
CA ASP A 168 3.77 -18.94 -10.16
C ASP A 168 4.14 -17.88 -11.21
N ALA A 169 3.79 -16.62 -10.95
CA ALA A 169 4.13 -15.50 -11.84
C ALA A 169 5.65 -15.27 -11.89
N MET A 170 6.34 -15.44 -10.76
CA MET A 170 7.80 -15.35 -10.69
C MET A 170 8.46 -16.48 -11.45
N GLU A 171 8.03 -17.72 -11.25
CA GLU A 171 8.59 -18.88 -11.94
C GLU A 171 8.42 -18.78 -13.47
N ARG A 172 7.22 -18.39 -13.92
CA ARG A 172 6.98 -18.12 -15.35
C ARG A 172 7.90 -17.03 -15.89
N SER A 173 8.06 -15.93 -15.18
CA SER A 173 8.94 -14.83 -15.60
C SER A 173 10.41 -15.26 -15.66
N ILE A 174 10.88 -16.06 -14.70
CA ILE A 174 12.25 -16.58 -14.66
C ILE A 174 12.45 -17.54 -15.84
N LYS A 175 11.53 -18.45 -16.07
CA LYS A 175 11.59 -19.41 -17.19
C LYS A 175 11.65 -18.69 -18.54
N GLU A 176 10.80 -17.69 -18.73
CA GLU A 176 10.77 -16.89 -19.96
C GLU A 176 12.10 -16.15 -20.17
N LYS A 177 12.64 -15.48 -19.16
CA LYS A 177 13.94 -14.80 -19.25
C LYS A 177 15.08 -15.75 -19.59
N ARG A 178 15.09 -16.97 -18.99
CA ARG A 178 16.09 -18.00 -19.30
C ARG A 178 15.97 -18.46 -20.75
N HIS A 179 14.75 -18.66 -21.24
CA HIS A 179 14.49 -19.04 -22.63
C HIS A 179 14.97 -17.96 -23.61
N GLN A 180 14.64 -16.70 -23.38
CA GLN A 180 15.11 -15.56 -24.18
C GLN A 180 16.63 -15.43 -24.18
N SER A 181 17.28 -15.70 -23.06
CA SER A 181 18.75 -15.68 -22.97
C SER A 181 19.40 -16.74 -23.83
N VAL A 182 18.83 -17.95 -23.89
CA VAL A 182 19.34 -19.04 -24.76
C VAL A 182 19.18 -18.68 -26.24
N ILE A 183 18.02 -18.13 -26.63
CA ILE A 183 17.80 -17.66 -28.01
C ILE A 183 18.81 -16.57 -28.38
N GLY A 184 19.04 -15.59 -27.50
CA GLY A 184 20.03 -14.54 -27.72
C GLY A 184 21.45 -15.08 -27.92
N LEU A 185 21.84 -16.08 -27.13
CA LEU A 185 23.15 -16.73 -27.25
C LEU A 185 23.30 -17.49 -28.59
N SER A 186 22.23 -18.17 -29.04
CA SER A 186 22.24 -18.91 -30.35
C SER A 186 22.47 -17.97 -31.53
N MET A 187 21.95 -16.72 -31.46
CA MET A 187 22.16 -15.70 -32.51
C MET A 187 23.58 -15.16 -32.55
N LEU A 188 24.32 -15.20 -31.43
CA LEU A 188 25.70 -14.75 -31.35
C LEU A 188 26.71 -15.80 -31.83
N GLY A 189 26.34 -17.09 -31.77
CA GLY A 189 27.21 -18.24 -32.20
C GLY A 189 27.13 -18.60 -33.68
N SER A 190 26.34 -17.90 -34.46
CA SER A 190 26.14 -18.16 -35.91
C SER A 190 26.96 -17.23 -36.81
N LYS A 191 28.21 -16.91 -36.39
CA LYS A 191 29.21 -16.25 -37.27
C LYS A 191 30.33 -17.20 -37.65
#